data_2cfe6b32fd5b732ec12e3d566574ba3c
#
_entry.id   2cfe6b32fd5b732ec12e3d566574ba3c
#
_cell.length_a   1.000
_cell.length_b   1.000
_cell.length_c   1.000
_cell.angle_alpha   90.00
_cell.angle_beta   90.00
_cell.angle_gamma   90.00
#
_symmetry.space_group_name_H-M   'P 1'
#
loop_
_entity.id
_entity.type
_entity.pdbx_description
1 polymer ?
#
loop_
_entity_poly.entity_id
_entity_poly.type
_entity_poly.pdbx_seq_one_letter_code
_entity_poly.pdbx_strand_id
1 'polypeptide(L)'
;MKKSPFLTHVSESMYQRHYAKKTIESYIHWIYRFICFHQKRHPAQMGDNEVEQFLNYMVFKLDSAPSTQASALNALVFLYKEIIKKPLSIKLNFMKSNRQAKLPVVLTFEEVKSLFEFVNAKHRLLISLLYGSGLRLMEAVRLRVKDVDFDYSCLKIWYGKGGRHRVVTLAPELHQAIRSQIVLVEQYLQSDLAHPEYAGVYLPNRLRIKYQSAIKTLPWQYLFPSIKLSIDPESKLLRRHHSDETTVQKSVRSAAFKAKIQKHVTPHTLRHSFATHLLQSGADIRTVQDQLGHADLRTTQIYTHILQRGGNSVVSPLSRLCS
;
A
#
# COMPACT_ATOMS: atom_id res chain seq x y z
N MET A 1 2.90 -23.00 8.43
CA MET A 1 3.90 -22.93 9.52
C MET A 1 3.27 -23.48 10.79
N LYS A 2 3.85 -24.53 11.41
CA LYS A 2 3.45 -24.94 12.77
C LYS A 2 3.70 -23.74 13.71
N LYS A 3 2.66 -23.26 14.38
CA LYS A 3 2.75 -22.07 15.26
C LYS A 3 3.64 -22.45 16.46
N SER A 4 4.87 -21.93 16.50
CA SER A 4 5.69 -21.98 17.71
C SER A 4 4.99 -21.22 18.83
N PRO A 5 4.85 -21.78 20.05
CA PRO A 5 4.26 -21.06 21.20
C PRO A 5 4.91 -19.70 21.42
N PHE A 6 6.24 -19.62 21.29
CA PHE A 6 7.00 -18.36 21.39
C PHE A 6 6.56 -17.32 20.36
N LEU A 7 6.48 -17.67 19.08
CA LEU A 7 6.05 -16.74 18.02
C LEU A 7 4.58 -16.34 18.17
N THR A 8 3.74 -17.21 18.72
CA THR A 8 2.35 -16.89 19.06
C THR A 8 2.31 -15.82 20.15
N HIS A 9 3.08 -16.00 21.24
CA HIS A 9 3.19 -15.00 22.31
C HIS A 9 3.69 -13.64 21.78
N VAL A 10 4.72 -13.63 20.92
CA VAL A 10 5.20 -12.37 20.27
C VAL A 10 4.06 -11.70 19.48
N SER A 11 3.33 -12.49 18.69
CA SER A 11 2.20 -11.99 17.89
C SER A 11 1.10 -11.38 18.78
N GLU A 12 0.70 -12.06 19.84
CA GLU A 12 -0.32 -11.59 20.80
C GLU A 12 0.12 -10.30 21.49
N SER A 13 1.39 -10.23 21.94
CA SER A 13 1.97 -9.03 22.54
C SER A 13 1.95 -7.83 21.57
N MET A 14 2.16 -8.06 20.28
CA MET A 14 2.05 -7.00 19.26
C MET A 14 0.60 -6.57 19.03
N TYR A 15 -0.35 -7.53 19.03
CA TYR A 15 -1.78 -7.22 18.92
C TYR A 15 -2.26 -6.36 20.10
N GLN A 16 -1.86 -6.69 21.33
CA GLN A 16 -2.18 -5.89 22.53
C GLN A 16 -1.64 -4.45 22.43
N ARG A 17 -0.53 -4.24 21.71
CA ARG A 17 0.07 -2.93 21.44
C ARG A 17 -0.48 -2.26 20.19
N HIS A 18 -1.56 -2.76 19.62
CA HIS A 18 -2.24 -2.21 18.43
C HIS A 18 -1.39 -2.13 17.17
N TYR A 19 -0.39 -3.01 17.01
CA TYR A 19 0.34 -3.09 15.75
C TYR A 19 -0.58 -3.57 14.61
N ALA A 20 -0.37 -3.00 13.41
CA ALA A 20 -1.10 -3.43 12.23
C ALA A 20 -0.75 -4.88 11.86
N LYS A 21 -1.74 -5.67 11.44
CA LYS A 21 -1.58 -7.10 11.09
C LYS A 21 -0.38 -7.36 10.16
N LYS A 22 -0.22 -6.56 9.09
CA LYS A 22 0.93 -6.69 8.17
C LYS A 22 2.28 -6.41 8.85
N THR A 23 2.33 -5.52 9.83
CA THR A 23 3.55 -5.27 10.63
C THR A 23 3.86 -6.49 11.51
N ILE A 24 2.83 -7.06 12.15
CA ILE A 24 2.98 -8.27 12.95
C ILE A 24 3.51 -9.43 12.09
N GLU A 25 2.90 -9.68 10.92
CA GLU A 25 3.34 -10.70 9.97
C GLU A 25 4.79 -10.51 9.54
N SER A 26 5.20 -9.26 9.26
CA SER A 26 6.58 -8.92 8.88
C SER A 26 7.55 -9.16 10.04
N TYR A 27 7.21 -8.73 11.26
CA TYR A 27 8.09 -8.91 12.42
C TYR A 27 8.23 -10.39 12.78
N ILE A 28 7.14 -11.14 12.80
CA ILE A 28 7.17 -12.60 13.02
C ILE A 28 8.03 -13.29 11.96
N HIS A 29 7.92 -12.88 10.69
CA HIS A 29 8.76 -13.41 9.62
C HIS A 29 10.26 -13.19 9.89
N TRP A 30 10.67 -11.98 10.27
CA TRP A 30 12.07 -11.67 10.53
C TRP A 30 12.60 -12.37 11.80
N ILE A 31 11.81 -12.40 12.87
CA ILE A 31 12.14 -13.11 14.11
C ILE A 31 12.30 -14.61 13.83
N TYR A 32 11.40 -15.20 13.05
CA TYR A 32 11.51 -16.59 12.65
C TYR A 32 12.77 -16.87 11.84
N ARG A 33 13.10 -16.02 10.87
CA ARG A 33 14.33 -16.17 10.07
C ARG A 33 15.59 -16.04 10.93
N PHE A 34 15.62 -15.13 11.87
CA PHE A 34 16.70 -14.97 12.83
C PHE A 34 16.90 -16.25 13.68
N ILE A 35 15.82 -16.78 14.23
CA ILE A 35 15.84 -18.06 15.00
C ILE A 35 16.35 -19.22 14.14
N CYS A 36 15.88 -19.32 12.90
CA CYS A 36 16.33 -20.37 11.99
C CYS A 36 17.80 -20.24 11.60
N PHE A 37 18.28 -19.01 11.38
CA PHE A 37 19.68 -18.74 11.07
C PHE A 37 20.61 -19.23 12.18
N HIS A 38 20.21 -19.09 13.44
CA HIS A 38 20.93 -19.57 14.61
C HIS A 38 20.48 -20.98 15.06
N GLN A 39 20.17 -21.87 14.11
CA GLN A 39 19.87 -23.30 14.36
C GLN A 39 18.74 -23.53 15.39
N LYS A 40 17.71 -22.63 15.38
CA LYS A 40 16.55 -22.65 16.29
C LYS A 40 16.91 -22.43 17.77
N ARG A 41 18.08 -21.81 18.06
CA ARG A 41 18.43 -21.39 19.42
C ARG A 41 17.41 -20.37 19.92
N HIS A 42 17.05 -20.45 21.21
CA HIS A 42 16.05 -19.54 21.79
C HIS A 42 16.61 -18.11 21.90
N PRO A 43 15.85 -17.08 21.50
CA PRO A 43 16.35 -15.68 21.50
C PRO A 43 16.85 -15.17 22.85
N ALA A 44 16.31 -15.67 23.97
CA ALA A 44 16.80 -15.31 25.30
C ALA A 44 18.27 -15.70 25.57
N GLN A 45 18.82 -16.65 24.80
CA GLN A 45 20.21 -17.13 24.87
C GLN A 45 21.10 -16.44 23.83
N MET A 46 20.60 -15.46 23.12
CA MET A 46 21.27 -14.71 22.07
C MET A 46 21.27 -13.22 22.42
N GLY A 47 22.09 -12.44 21.78
CA GLY A 47 22.21 -11.01 22.05
C GLY A 47 22.75 -10.23 20.85
N ASP A 48 23.51 -9.17 21.13
CA ASP A 48 24.04 -8.25 20.12
C ASP A 48 24.86 -8.97 19.05
N ASN A 49 25.74 -9.89 19.46
CA ASN A 49 26.62 -10.63 18.55
C ASN A 49 25.83 -11.42 17.51
N GLU A 50 24.80 -12.13 17.93
CA GLU A 50 23.97 -12.93 17.02
C GLU A 50 23.14 -12.05 16.11
N VAL A 51 22.67 -10.91 16.62
CA VAL A 51 21.94 -9.92 15.79
C VAL A 51 22.87 -9.34 14.72
N GLU A 52 24.09 -8.96 15.06
CA GLU A 52 25.10 -8.47 14.12
C GLU A 52 25.46 -9.51 13.05
N GLN A 53 25.67 -10.76 13.45
CA GLN A 53 25.92 -11.88 12.53
C GLN A 53 24.78 -12.05 11.52
N PHE A 54 23.53 -12.01 11.98
CA PHE A 54 22.38 -12.15 11.11
C PHE A 54 22.22 -10.95 10.16
N LEU A 55 22.42 -9.72 10.64
CA LEU A 55 22.35 -8.50 9.80
C LEU A 55 23.48 -8.46 8.77
N ASN A 56 24.69 -8.92 9.13
CA ASN A 56 25.81 -9.07 8.21
C ASN A 56 25.53 -10.14 7.15
N TYR A 57 24.97 -11.30 7.54
CA TYR A 57 24.54 -12.34 6.61
C TYR A 57 23.51 -11.81 5.59
N MET A 58 22.59 -10.94 6.02
CA MET A 58 21.60 -10.34 5.12
C MET A 58 22.26 -9.48 4.03
N VAL A 59 23.35 -8.81 4.33
CA VAL A 59 24.09 -7.99 3.36
C VAL A 59 24.98 -8.87 2.48
N PHE A 60 25.87 -9.68 3.09
CA PHE A 60 26.89 -10.42 2.35
C PHE A 60 26.36 -11.58 1.53
N LYS A 61 25.37 -12.31 2.03
CA LYS A 61 24.85 -13.52 1.36
C LYS A 61 23.53 -13.30 0.64
N LEU A 62 22.68 -12.37 1.12
CA LEU A 62 21.35 -12.15 0.54
C LEU A 62 21.26 -10.86 -0.28
N ASP A 63 22.32 -10.06 -0.35
CA ASP A 63 22.33 -8.74 -1.02
C ASP A 63 21.07 -7.92 -0.70
N SER A 64 20.71 -7.88 0.58
CA SER A 64 19.46 -7.26 1.01
C SER A 64 19.50 -5.75 0.86
N ALA A 65 18.38 -5.16 0.40
CA ALA A 65 18.24 -3.71 0.34
C ALA A 65 18.27 -3.09 1.76
N PRO A 66 18.69 -1.80 1.91
CA PRO A 66 18.73 -1.10 3.19
C PRO A 66 17.41 -1.13 3.95
N SER A 67 16.28 -0.96 3.25
CA SER A 67 14.94 -1.02 3.85
C SER A 67 14.57 -2.41 4.38
N THR A 68 15.08 -3.46 3.73
CA THR A 68 14.87 -4.86 4.15
C THR A 68 15.67 -5.14 5.42
N GLN A 69 16.94 -4.72 5.46
CA GLN A 69 17.80 -4.85 6.64
C GLN A 69 17.23 -4.05 7.81
N ALA A 70 16.78 -2.80 7.58
CA ALA A 70 16.15 -1.98 8.61
C ALA A 70 14.85 -2.61 9.16
N SER A 71 14.05 -3.26 8.30
CA SER A 71 12.84 -3.98 8.75
C SER A 71 13.17 -5.16 9.66
N ALA A 72 14.23 -5.91 9.35
CA ALA A 72 14.72 -7.00 10.19
C ALA A 72 15.24 -6.47 11.52
N LEU A 73 16.08 -5.43 11.50
CA LEU A 73 16.59 -4.79 12.71
C LEU A 73 15.47 -4.30 13.62
N ASN A 74 14.47 -3.59 13.07
CA ASN A 74 13.32 -3.12 13.85
C ASN A 74 12.54 -4.26 14.51
N ALA A 75 12.39 -5.39 13.82
CA ALA A 75 11.75 -6.58 14.38
C ALA A 75 12.55 -7.19 15.54
N LEU A 76 13.89 -7.22 15.42
CA LEU A 76 14.78 -7.73 16.47
C LEU A 76 14.89 -6.75 17.65
N VAL A 77 14.95 -5.45 17.40
CA VAL A 77 14.90 -4.43 18.48
C VAL A 77 13.59 -4.57 19.27
N PHE A 78 12.46 -4.72 18.58
CA PHE A 78 11.18 -4.99 19.25
C PHE A 78 11.25 -6.27 20.09
N LEU A 79 11.75 -7.37 19.53
CA LEU A 79 11.87 -8.65 20.21
C LEU A 79 12.67 -8.53 21.52
N TYR A 80 13.86 -7.97 21.44
CA TYR A 80 14.76 -7.87 22.60
C TYR A 80 14.26 -6.86 23.63
N LYS A 81 13.77 -5.71 23.19
CA LYS A 81 13.25 -4.67 24.08
C LYS A 81 11.94 -5.07 24.76
N GLU A 82 10.96 -5.55 23.97
CA GLU A 82 9.59 -5.70 24.46
C GLU A 82 9.25 -7.11 24.96
N ILE A 83 9.88 -8.14 24.39
CA ILE A 83 9.57 -9.54 24.72
C ILE A 83 10.63 -10.14 25.65
N ILE A 84 11.90 -10.07 25.26
CA ILE A 84 13.01 -10.67 26.03
C ILE A 84 13.38 -9.79 27.25
N LYS A 85 13.06 -8.49 27.20
CA LYS A 85 13.39 -7.49 28.25
C LYS A 85 14.90 -7.33 28.48
N LYS A 86 15.69 -7.58 27.46
CA LYS A 86 17.15 -7.33 27.39
C LYS A 86 17.42 -6.49 26.14
N PRO A 87 17.30 -5.14 26.21
CA PRO A 87 17.49 -4.28 25.05
C PRO A 87 18.87 -4.48 24.42
N LEU A 88 18.92 -4.46 23.09
CA LEU A 88 20.17 -4.47 22.34
C LEU A 88 20.97 -3.18 22.58
N SER A 89 22.26 -3.24 22.42
CA SER A 89 23.16 -2.07 22.54
C SER A 89 22.77 -0.99 21.53
N ILE A 90 22.94 0.29 21.94
CA ILE A 90 22.64 1.45 21.08
C ILE A 90 23.53 1.46 19.83
N LYS A 91 24.75 0.93 19.95
CA LYS A 91 25.73 0.85 18.85
C LYS A 91 25.98 -0.61 18.51
N LEU A 92 25.12 -1.21 17.69
CA LEU A 92 25.42 -2.48 17.04
C LEU A 92 26.45 -2.27 15.93
N ASN A 93 27.44 -3.15 15.89
CA ASN A 93 28.51 -3.11 14.89
C ASN A 93 28.20 -4.08 13.75
N PHE A 94 27.39 -3.66 12.80
CA PHE A 94 27.07 -4.44 11.60
C PHE A 94 27.25 -3.63 10.33
N MET A 95 27.51 -4.30 9.22
CA MET A 95 27.64 -3.65 7.92
C MET A 95 26.25 -3.18 7.44
N LYS A 96 26.15 -1.90 7.16
CA LYS A 96 24.95 -1.32 6.55
C LYS A 96 24.95 -1.63 5.06
N SER A 97 23.79 -2.01 4.54
CA SER A 97 23.62 -2.21 3.09
C SER A 97 23.85 -0.88 2.36
N ASN A 98 24.77 -0.89 1.39
CA ASN A 98 25.08 0.26 0.53
C ASN A 98 24.32 0.22 -0.78
N ARG A 99 23.39 -0.71 -0.94
CA ARG A 99 22.58 -0.81 -2.15
C ARG A 99 21.77 0.46 -2.36
N GLN A 100 22.01 1.15 -3.47
CA GLN A 100 21.30 2.37 -3.79
C GLN A 100 19.79 2.12 -3.94
N ALA A 101 19.00 3.05 -3.40
CA ALA A 101 17.55 3.03 -3.60
C ALA A 101 17.25 3.21 -5.09
N LYS A 102 16.43 2.34 -5.66
CA LYS A 102 15.97 2.50 -7.03
C LYS A 102 15.09 3.73 -7.13
N LEU A 103 15.35 4.58 -8.11
CA LEU A 103 14.45 5.68 -8.44
C LEU A 103 13.05 5.14 -8.78
N PRO A 104 11.99 5.85 -8.42
CA PRO A 104 10.64 5.44 -8.75
C PRO A 104 10.46 5.42 -10.28
N VAL A 105 9.83 4.36 -10.77
CA VAL A 105 9.43 4.27 -12.17
C VAL A 105 8.25 5.19 -12.40
N VAL A 106 8.37 6.06 -13.40
CA VAL A 106 7.31 6.99 -13.84
C VAL A 106 7.02 6.72 -15.31
N LEU A 107 5.75 6.69 -15.66
CA LEU A 107 5.29 6.61 -17.05
C LEU A 107 5.18 8.02 -17.65
N THR A 108 5.41 8.16 -18.93
CA THR A 108 5.07 9.38 -19.69
C THR A 108 3.55 9.46 -19.88
N PHE A 109 3.04 10.63 -20.30
CA PHE A 109 1.61 10.76 -20.65
C PHE A 109 1.20 9.79 -21.77
N GLU A 110 2.05 9.59 -22.78
CA GLU A 110 1.79 8.67 -23.88
C GLU A 110 1.78 7.20 -23.40
N GLU A 111 2.71 6.82 -22.53
CA GLU A 111 2.72 5.48 -21.93
C GLU A 111 1.46 5.23 -21.08
N VAL A 112 1.00 6.24 -20.34
CA VAL A 112 -0.26 6.14 -19.56
C VAL A 112 -1.45 5.99 -20.49
N LYS A 113 -1.54 6.80 -21.56
CA LYS A 113 -2.60 6.72 -22.57
C LYS A 113 -2.65 5.33 -23.18
N SER A 114 -1.51 4.84 -23.68
CA SER A 114 -1.39 3.50 -24.25
C SER A 114 -1.77 2.39 -23.26
N LEU A 115 -1.35 2.49 -22.00
CA LEU A 115 -1.74 1.54 -20.95
C LEU A 115 -3.25 1.46 -20.80
N PHE A 116 -3.94 2.62 -20.78
CA PHE A 116 -5.40 2.66 -20.63
C PHE A 116 -6.16 2.04 -21.80
N GLU A 117 -5.60 1.95 -22.99
CA GLU A 117 -6.21 1.25 -24.12
C GLU A 117 -6.39 -0.25 -23.85
N PHE A 118 -5.44 -0.86 -23.11
CA PHE A 118 -5.41 -2.28 -22.81
C PHE A 118 -5.93 -2.65 -21.39
N VAL A 119 -6.32 -1.67 -20.58
CA VAL A 119 -6.91 -1.94 -19.26
C VAL A 119 -8.27 -2.61 -19.42
N ASN A 120 -8.45 -3.75 -18.74
CA ASN A 120 -9.73 -4.45 -18.72
C ASN A 120 -10.84 -3.56 -18.15
N ALA A 121 -12.00 -3.56 -18.83
CA ALA A 121 -13.17 -2.75 -18.46
C ALA A 121 -13.54 -2.89 -16.97
N LYS A 122 -13.48 -4.11 -16.41
CA LYS A 122 -13.77 -4.40 -14.99
C LYS A 122 -12.92 -3.61 -14.01
N HIS A 123 -11.65 -3.35 -14.33
CA HIS A 123 -10.73 -2.65 -13.44
C HIS A 123 -10.44 -1.22 -13.89
N ARG A 124 -11.01 -0.79 -15.03
CA ARG A 124 -10.71 0.51 -15.64
C ARG A 124 -10.96 1.66 -14.69
N LEU A 125 -12.14 1.73 -14.08
CA LEU A 125 -12.48 2.79 -13.13
C LEU A 125 -11.54 2.82 -11.93
N LEU A 126 -11.27 1.66 -11.31
CA LEU A 126 -10.36 1.57 -10.17
C LEU A 126 -8.95 2.03 -10.55
N ILE A 127 -8.43 1.58 -11.71
CA ILE A 127 -7.10 1.98 -12.20
C ILE A 127 -7.08 3.46 -12.56
N SER A 128 -8.19 4.02 -13.09
CA SER A 128 -8.33 5.46 -13.32
C SER A 128 -8.20 6.27 -12.03
N LEU A 129 -8.76 5.79 -10.92
CA LEU A 129 -8.61 6.44 -9.61
C LEU A 129 -7.19 6.34 -9.05
N LEU A 130 -6.46 5.25 -9.34
CA LEU A 130 -5.05 5.16 -8.94
C LEU A 130 -4.19 6.25 -9.60
N TYR A 131 -4.45 6.52 -10.89
CA TYR A 131 -3.74 7.55 -11.63
C TYR A 131 -4.36 8.95 -11.44
N GLY A 132 -5.68 9.10 -11.52
CA GLY A 132 -6.36 10.41 -11.51
C GLY A 132 -6.46 11.07 -10.13
N SER A 133 -6.41 10.26 -9.04
CA SER A 133 -6.47 10.75 -7.66
C SER A 133 -5.24 10.37 -6.82
N GLY A 134 -4.26 9.70 -7.42
CA GLY A 134 -3.04 9.29 -6.76
C GLY A 134 -3.22 8.33 -5.58
N LEU A 135 -4.27 7.51 -5.58
CA LEU A 135 -4.58 6.61 -4.48
C LEU A 135 -3.54 5.48 -4.33
N ARG A 136 -3.33 5.02 -3.09
CA ARG A 136 -2.70 3.72 -2.88
C ARG A 136 -3.68 2.61 -3.26
N LEU A 137 -3.17 1.47 -3.74
CA LEU A 137 -4.03 0.35 -4.15
C LEU A 137 -5.03 -0.05 -3.05
N MET A 138 -4.57 -0.20 -1.82
CA MET A 138 -5.45 -0.58 -0.70
C MET A 138 -6.44 0.52 -0.29
N GLU A 139 -6.14 1.79 -0.57
CA GLU A 139 -7.09 2.89 -0.40
C GLU A 139 -8.19 2.79 -1.45
N ALA A 140 -7.81 2.59 -2.72
CA ALA A 140 -8.76 2.48 -3.83
C ALA A 140 -9.72 1.29 -3.67
N VAL A 141 -9.23 0.08 -3.41
CA VAL A 141 -10.10 -1.10 -3.25
C VAL A 141 -11.00 -1.02 -2.01
N ARG A 142 -10.61 -0.24 -1.00
CA ARG A 142 -11.38 -0.06 0.25
C ARG A 142 -12.31 1.14 0.24
N LEU A 143 -12.35 1.93 -0.83
CA LEU A 143 -13.32 3.02 -0.97
C LEU A 143 -14.73 2.49 -0.78
N ARG A 144 -15.55 3.28 -0.09
CA ARG A 144 -16.98 3.04 0.09
C ARG A 144 -17.79 4.05 -0.72
N VAL A 145 -19.04 3.74 -0.99
CA VAL A 145 -19.93 4.64 -1.72
C VAL A 145 -19.98 6.02 -1.04
N LYS A 146 -20.07 6.08 0.28
CA LYS A 146 -20.10 7.34 1.08
C LYS A 146 -18.82 8.16 1.04
N ASP A 147 -17.72 7.59 0.56
CA ASP A 147 -16.43 8.28 0.51
C ASP A 147 -16.29 9.14 -0.77
N VAL A 148 -17.24 9.02 -1.69
CA VAL A 148 -17.31 9.83 -2.91
C VAL A 148 -18.17 11.06 -2.65
N ASP A 149 -17.63 12.22 -2.95
CA ASP A 149 -18.31 13.50 -2.86
C ASP A 149 -18.34 14.12 -4.27
N PHE A 150 -19.51 14.07 -4.89
CA PHE A 150 -19.71 14.58 -6.25
C PHE A 150 -19.81 16.10 -6.30
N ASP A 151 -20.31 16.72 -5.24
CA ASP A 151 -20.53 18.17 -5.19
C ASP A 151 -19.19 18.91 -5.11
N TYR A 152 -18.27 18.41 -4.29
CA TYR A 152 -16.92 18.93 -4.16
C TYR A 152 -15.89 18.24 -5.08
N SER A 153 -16.32 17.32 -5.94
CA SER A 153 -15.43 16.55 -6.83
C SER A 153 -14.22 15.98 -6.10
N CYS A 154 -14.46 15.27 -5.00
CA CYS A 154 -13.40 14.72 -4.17
C CYS A 154 -13.69 13.34 -3.58
N LEU A 155 -12.64 12.69 -3.11
CA LEU A 155 -12.71 11.40 -2.40
C LEU A 155 -12.18 11.59 -0.98
N LYS A 156 -12.92 11.06 0.00
CA LYS A 156 -12.55 11.05 1.42
C LYS A 156 -11.79 9.76 1.73
N ILE A 157 -10.52 9.85 2.07
CA ILE A 157 -9.66 8.69 2.36
C ILE A 157 -9.50 8.56 3.87
N TRP A 158 -10.07 7.48 4.40
CA TRP A 158 -10.04 7.17 5.82
C TRP A 158 -8.91 6.19 6.15
N TYR A 159 -8.23 6.41 7.28
CA TYR A 159 -7.20 5.49 7.78
C TYR A 159 -6.10 5.17 6.76
N GLY A 160 -5.60 6.20 6.06
CA GLY A 160 -4.43 6.08 5.23
C GLY A 160 -3.21 5.59 6.02
N LYS A 161 -2.07 5.40 5.36
CA LYS A 161 -0.82 4.99 6.03
C LYS A 161 -0.52 5.94 7.21
N GLY A 162 -0.39 5.38 8.42
CA GLY A 162 -0.20 6.15 9.66
C GLY A 162 -1.48 6.70 10.29
N GLY A 163 -2.67 6.21 9.91
CA GLY A 163 -3.96 6.59 10.52
C GLY A 163 -4.50 7.96 10.10
N ARG A 164 -3.87 8.64 9.16
CA ARG A 164 -4.26 9.98 8.72
C ARG A 164 -5.42 9.94 7.72
N HIS A 165 -6.33 10.90 7.86
CA HIS A 165 -7.42 11.13 6.92
C HIS A 165 -6.99 12.23 5.95
N ARG A 166 -7.44 12.14 4.71
CA ARG A 166 -7.25 13.19 3.71
C ARG A 166 -8.37 13.20 2.70
N VAL A 167 -8.53 14.32 2.05
CA VAL A 167 -9.39 14.51 0.89
C VAL A 167 -8.50 14.61 -0.34
N VAL A 168 -8.87 13.92 -1.41
CA VAL A 168 -8.13 13.96 -2.68
C VAL A 168 -9.06 14.33 -3.82
N THR A 169 -8.49 14.90 -4.88
CA THR A 169 -9.25 15.29 -6.07
C THR A 169 -9.88 14.07 -6.76
N LEU A 170 -11.07 14.28 -7.30
CA LEU A 170 -11.76 13.36 -8.19
C LEU A 170 -11.96 14.05 -9.53
N ALA A 171 -11.42 13.47 -10.60
CA ALA A 171 -11.61 14.00 -11.94
C ALA A 171 -13.10 13.94 -12.34
N PRO A 172 -13.70 15.06 -12.80
CA PRO A 172 -15.13 15.11 -13.19
C PRO A 172 -15.50 14.08 -14.24
N GLU A 173 -14.58 13.72 -15.12
CA GLU A 173 -14.74 12.71 -16.18
C GLU A 173 -15.07 11.32 -15.62
N LEU A 174 -14.75 11.06 -14.36
CA LEU A 174 -15.04 9.78 -13.69
C LEU A 174 -16.39 9.77 -13.00
N HIS A 175 -17.11 10.92 -12.86
CA HIS A 175 -18.37 10.99 -12.13
C HIS A 175 -19.40 10.02 -12.69
N GLN A 176 -19.61 10.00 -14.02
CA GLN A 176 -20.61 9.10 -14.63
C GLN A 176 -20.25 7.63 -14.44
N ALA A 177 -18.97 7.28 -14.59
CA ALA A 177 -18.50 5.90 -14.39
C ALA A 177 -18.68 5.47 -12.91
N ILE A 178 -18.45 6.38 -11.95
CA ILE A 178 -18.67 6.10 -10.53
C ILE A 178 -20.17 5.95 -10.24
N ARG A 179 -21.05 6.78 -10.81
CA ARG A 179 -22.51 6.62 -10.65
C ARG A 179 -22.98 5.25 -11.16
N SER A 180 -22.52 4.84 -12.35
CA SER A 180 -22.81 3.51 -12.89
C SER A 180 -22.28 2.38 -11.99
N GLN A 181 -21.09 2.57 -11.41
CA GLN A 181 -20.52 1.62 -10.45
C GLN A 181 -21.35 1.54 -9.16
N ILE A 182 -21.90 2.66 -8.66
CA ILE A 182 -22.78 2.68 -7.48
C ILE A 182 -24.07 1.90 -7.76
N VAL A 183 -24.66 2.03 -8.95
CA VAL A 183 -25.84 1.23 -9.36
C VAL A 183 -25.51 -0.27 -9.33
N LEU A 184 -24.34 -0.67 -9.83
CA LEU A 184 -23.88 -2.06 -9.75
C LEU A 184 -23.70 -2.53 -8.28
N VAL A 185 -23.16 -1.68 -7.41
CA VAL A 185 -23.02 -1.97 -5.97
C VAL A 185 -24.39 -2.17 -5.32
N GLU A 186 -25.38 -1.37 -5.69
CA GLU A 186 -26.75 -1.50 -5.20
C GLU A 186 -27.40 -2.83 -5.63
N GLN A 187 -27.21 -3.24 -6.88
CA GLN A 187 -27.66 -4.55 -7.36
C GLN A 187 -27.04 -5.71 -6.56
N TYR A 188 -25.72 -5.64 -6.28
CA TYR A 188 -25.08 -6.62 -5.41
C TYR A 188 -25.66 -6.60 -3.99
N LEU A 189 -25.93 -5.41 -3.44
CA LEU A 189 -26.50 -5.28 -2.10
C LEU A 189 -27.91 -5.92 -2.04
N GLN A 190 -28.77 -5.66 -3.02
CA GLN A 190 -30.11 -6.27 -3.08
C GLN A 190 -30.04 -7.79 -3.15
N SER A 191 -29.15 -8.32 -3.99
CA SER A 191 -28.93 -9.77 -4.07
C SER A 191 -28.41 -10.35 -2.75
N ASP A 192 -27.48 -9.63 -2.07
CA ASP A 192 -26.90 -10.08 -0.80
C ASP A 192 -27.92 -10.04 0.35
N LEU A 193 -28.81 -9.03 0.38
CA LEU A 193 -29.86 -8.90 1.38
C LEU A 193 -30.89 -10.05 1.29
N ALA A 194 -31.06 -10.64 0.11
CA ALA A 194 -31.89 -11.83 -0.06
C ALA A 194 -31.24 -13.11 0.48
N HIS A 195 -29.94 -13.10 0.75
CA HIS A 195 -29.24 -14.27 1.29
C HIS A 195 -29.35 -14.32 2.82
N PRO A 196 -29.92 -15.39 3.42
CA PRO A 196 -30.24 -15.43 4.85
C PRO A 196 -29.04 -15.28 5.78
N GLU A 197 -27.87 -15.76 5.36
CA GLU A 197 -26.64 -15.73 6.15
C GLU A 197 -25.81 -14.44 5.95
N TYR A 198 -26.26 -13.51 5.09
CA TYR A 198 -25.50 -12.30 4.82
C TYR A 198 -25.44 -11.37 6.04
N ALA A 199 -24.24 -11.21 6.56
CA ALA A 199 -23.97 -10.41 7.74
C ALA A 199 -23.50 -8.97 7.46
N GLY A 200 -23.73 -8.44 6.25
CA GLY A 200 -23.31 -7.10 5.86
C GLY A 200 -21.82 -6.98 5.54
N VAL A 201 -21.35 -5.75 5.27
CA VAL A 201 -19.92 -5.47 5.03
C VAL A 201 -19.12 -5.45 6.33
N TYR A 202 -17.82 -5.73 6.21
CA TYR A 202 -16.91 -5.58 7.35
C TYR A 202 -16.73 -4.10 7.71
N LEU A 203 -16.84 -3.80 9.01
CA LEU A 203 -16.44 -2.51 9.58
C LEU A 203 -15.33 -2.74 10.60
N PRO A 204 -14.24 -1.93 10.55
CA PRO A 204 -13.12 -2.10 11.48
C PRO A 204 -13.48 -1.61 12.89
N ASN A 205 -12.89 -2.29 13.89
CA ASN A 205 -12.86 -1.88 15.28
C ASN A 205 -14.24 -1.49 15.87
N ARG A 206 -14.29 -0.35 16.60
CA ARG A 206 -15.49 0.16 17.26
C ARG A 206 -16.58 0.65 16.29
N LEU A 207 -16.27 0.88 15.01
CA LEU A 207 -17.28 1.30 14.02
C LEU A 207 -18.36 0.25 13.84
N ARG A 208 -18.03 -1.03 13.92
CA ARG A 208 -19.00 -2.14 13.85
C ARG A 208 -20.00 -2.13 15.00
N ILE A 209 -19.58 -1.61 16.17
CA ILE A 209 -20.45 -1.48 17.35
C ILE A 209 -21.32 -0.24 17.22
N LYS A 210 -20.75 0.89 16.81
CA LYS A 210 -21.44 2.19 16.68
C LYS A 210 -22.46 2.21 15.54
N TYR A 211 -22.17 1.52 14.44
CA TYR A 211 -22.95 1.58 13.20
C TYR A 211 -23.46 0.19 12.77
N GLN A 212 -24.09 -0.53 13.69
CA GLN A 212 -24.57 -1.90 13.41
C GLN A 212 -25.59 -1.96 12.26
N SER A 213 -26.52 -1.02 12.19
CA SER A 213 -27.51 -0.94 11.10
C SER A 213 -26.89 -0.55 9.75
N ALA A 214 -25.78 0.18 9.77
CA ALA A 214 -25.13 0.71 8.58
C ALA A 214 -24.46 -0.37 7.70
N ILE A 215 -24.12 -1.53 8.27
CA ILE A 215 -23.38 -2.61 7.56
C ILE A 215 -24.18 -3.19 6.35
N LYS A 216 -25.48 -2.99 6.33
CA LYS A 216 -26.39 -3.42 5.25
C LYS A 216 -26.96 -2.26 4.43
N THR A 217 -26.40 -1.05 4.54
CA THR A 217 -26.84 0.13 3.78
C THR A 217 -25.86 0.44 2.65
N LEU A 218 -26.38 1.01 1.54
CA LEU A 218 -25.61 1.33 0.35
C LEU A 218 -24.40 2.24 0.61
N PRO A 219 -24.48 3.32 1.41
CA PRO A 219 -23.35 4.21 1.64
C PRO A 219 -22.11 3.51 2.22
N TRP A 220 -22.29 2.42 2.97
CA TRP A 220 -21.21 1.69 3.62
C TRP A 220 -20.64 0.54 2.80
N GLN A 221 -21.29 0.17 1.68
CA GLN A 221 -20.77 -0.85 0.78
C GLN A 221 -19.45 -0.39 0.15
N TYR A 222 -18.57 -1.37 -0.17
CA TYR A 222 -17.38 -1.06 -0.95
C TYR A 222 -17.75 -0.61 -2.36
N LEU A 223 -17.12 0.43 -2.87
CA LEU A 223 -17.31 0.91 -4.24
C LEU A 223 -16.86 -0.14 -5.26
N PHE A 224 -15.86 -0.94 -4.90
CA PHE A 224 -15.33 -2.04 -5.71
C PHE A 224 -15.50 -3.37 -4.96
N PRO A 225 -16.71 -3.92 -4.91
CA PRO A 225 -16.98 -5.16 -4.21
C PRO A 225 -16.33 -6.37 -4.89
N SER A 226 -16.07 -7.42 -4.15
CA SER A 226 -15.75 -8.75 -4.69
C SER A 226 -16.97 -9.32 -5.43
N ILE A 227 -16.72 -10.21 -6.41
CA ILE A 227 -17.83 -10.85 -7.17
C ILE A 227 -18.62 -11.82 -6.29
N LYS A 228 -17.94 -12.50 -5.35
CA LYS A 228 -18.54 -13.53 -4.50
C LYS A 228 -18.56 -13.07 -3.05
N LEU A 229 -19.58 -13.52 -2.32
CA LEU A 229 -19.58 -13.51 -0.86
C LEU A 229 -18.48 -14.45 -0.36
N SER A 230 -17.90 -14.15 0.78
CA SER A 230 -16.88 -14.97 1.42
C SER A 230 -16.99 -14.90 2.94
N ILE A 231 -16.51 -15.97 3.58
CA ILE A 231 -16.44 -16.01 5.04
C ILE A 231 -15.29 -15.12 5.50
N ASP A 232 -15.62 -14.12 6.32
CA ASP A 232 -14.63 -13.26 6.95
C ASP A 232 -13.77 -14.08 7.92
N PRO A 233 -12.44 -14.10 7.75
CA PRO A 233 -11.56 -14.93 8.55
C PRO A 233 -11.54 -14.56 10.04
N GLU A 234 -11.89 -13.33 10.38
CA GLU A 234 -11.91 -12.84 11.76
C GLU A 234 -13.25 -13.16 12.46
N SER A 235 -14.35 -12.74 11.86
CA SER A 235 -15.70 -12.90 12.45
C SER A 235 -16.38 -14.21 12.12
N LYS A 236 -15.88 -14.98 11.14
CA LYS A 236 -16.49 -16.22 10.58
C LYS A 236 -17.88 -16.01 9.97
N LEU A 237 -18.26 -14.78 9.70
CA LEU A 237 -19.54 -14.42 9.12
C LEU A 237 -19.43 -14.27 7.60
N LEU A 238 -20.53 -14.56 6.88
CA LEU A 238 -20.62 -14.39 5.43
C LEU A 238 -20.78 -12.91 5.08
N ARG A 239 -19.80 -12.38 4.32
CA ARG A 239 -19.74 -10.95 3.99
C ARG A 239 -19.35 -10.72 2.54
N ARG A 240 -19.67 -9.54 2.02
CA ARG A 240 -19.10 -9.03 0.78
C ARG A 240 -17.86 -8.20 1.10
N HIS A 241 -16.69 -8.67 0.65
CA HIS A 241 -15.45 -7.93 0.77
C HIS A 241 -15.21 -7.03 -0.46
N HIS A 242 -14.16 -6.21 -0.40
CA HIS A 242 -13.67 -5.47 -1.55
C HIS A 242 -12.99 -6.40 -2.57
N SER A 243 -12.80 -5.91 -3.80
CA SER A 243 -12.01 -6.58 -4.83
C SER A 243 -10.60 -6.92 -4.31
N ASP A 244 -10.11 -8.09 -4.74
CA ASP A 244 -8.76 -8.55 -4.38
C ASP A 244 -7.68 -7.69 -5.06
N GLU A 245 -6.72 -7.21 -4.29
CA GLU A 245 -5.63 -6.37 -4.77
C GLU A 245 -4.74 -7.05 -5.81
N THR A 246 -4.62 -8.39 -5.73
CA THR A 246 -3.77 -9.13 -6.67
C THR A 246 -4.36 -9.16 -8.08
N THR A 247 -5.70 -9.15 -8.18
CA THR A 247 -6.39 -9.09 -9.48
C THR A 247 -6.15 -7.74 -10.16
N VAL A 248 -6.16 -6.64 -9.41
CA VAL A 248 -5.85 -5.30 -9.92
C VAL A 248 -4.39 -5.20 -10.34
N GLN A 249 -3.47 -5.73 -9.52
CA GLN A 249 -2.04 -5.77 -9.86
C GLN A 249 -1.78 -6.56 -11.15
N LYS A 250 -2.44 -7.72 -11.31
CA LYS A 250 -2.36 -8.53 -12.54
C LYS A 250 -2.92 -7.76 -13.74
N SER A 251 -4.05 -7.05 -13.58
CA SER A 251 -4.64 -6.24 -14.64
C SER A 251 -3.71 -5.14 -15.12
N VAL A 252 -3.07 -4.39 -14.20
CA VAL A 252 -2.09 -3.35 -14.53
C VAL A 252 -0.88 -3.94 -15.29
N ARG A 253 -0.32 -5.06 -14.80
CA ARG A 253 0.82 -5.73 -15.46
C ARG A 253 0.47 -6.23 -16.86
N SER A 254 -0.72 -6.84 -17.00
CA SER A 254 -1.21 -7.33 -18.29
C SER A 254 -1.41 -6.20 -19.29
N ALA A 255 -1.98 -5.06 -18.85
CA ALA A 255 -2.16 -3.87 -19.68
C ALA A 255 -0.80 -3.30 -20.13
N ALA A 256 0.15 -3.16 -19.23
CA ALA A 256 1.49 -2.67 -19.53
C ALA A 256 2.23 -3.58 -20.54
N PHE A 257 2.10 -4.90 -20.38
CA PHE A 257 2.67 -5.87 -21.31
C PHE A 257 2.07 -5.74 -22.72
N LYS A 258 0.73 -5.65 -22.80
CA LYS A 258 0.02 -5.46 -24.09
C LYS A 258 0.35 -4.13 -24.77
N ALA A 259 0.51 -3.07 -23.97
CA ALA A 259 0.95 -1.75 -24.43
C ALA A 259 2.45 -1.70 -24.79
N LYS A 260 3.18 -2.81 -24.68
CA LYS A 260 4.62 -2.91 -24.97
C LYS A 260 5.48 -1.93 -24.14
N ILE A 261 5.03 -1.56 -22.94
CA ILE A 261 5.76 -0.68 -22.04
C ILE A 261 6.91 -1.47 -21.41
N GLN A 262 8.16 -1.06 -21.67
CA GLN A 262 9.37 -1.76 -21.19
C GLN A 262 9.63 -1.56 -19.69
N LYS A 263 8.96 -0.59 -19.06
CA LYS A 263 9.08 -0.28 -17.63
C LYS A 263 8.32 -1.30 -16.78
N HIS A 264 8.82 -1.55 -15.57
CA HIS A 264 8.09 -2.38 -14.59
C HIS A 264 6.90 -1.61 -13.98
N VAL A 265 5.72 -1.79 -14.57
CA VAL A 265 4.51 -1.06 -14.18
C VAL A 265 3.76 -1.79 -13.05
N THR A 266 3.43 -1.04 -12.02
CA THR A 266 2.64 -1.48 -10.85
C THR A 266 1.60 -0.42 -10.50
N PRO A 267 0.62 -0.70 -9.63
CA PRO A 267 -0.27 0.33 -9.09
C PRO A 267 0.48 1.53 -8.46
N HIS A 268 1.64 1.29 -7.84
CA HIS A 268 2.49 2.36 -7.32
C HIS A 268 3.11 3.21 -8.43
N THR A 269 3.44 2.62 -9.56
CA THR A 269 3.93 3.36 -10.74
C THR A 269 2.90 4.38 -11.22
N LEU A 270 1.62 4.03 -11.25
CA LEU A 270 0.54 4.96 -11.61
C LEU A 270 0.44 6.14 -10.64
N ARG A 271 0.56 5.86 -9.35
CA ARG A 271 0.59 6.90 -8.33
C ARG A 271 1.85 7.78 -8.42
N HIS A 272 3.01 7.20 -8.74
CA HIS A 272 4.23 7.98 -8.99
C HIS A 272 4.08 8.88 -10.23
N SER A 273 3.48 8.34 -11.29
CA SER A 273 3.18 9.10 -12.51
C SER A 273 2.20 10.25 -12.24
N PHE A 274 1.13 10.02 -11.46
CA PHE A 274 0.23 11.08 -11.01
C PHE A 274 0.99 12.21 -10.30
N ALA A 275 1.83 11.87 -9.33
CA ALA A 275 2.59 12.87 -8.56
C ALA A 275 3.52 13.70 -9.46
N THR A 276 4.24 13.03 -10.36
CA THR A 276 5.17 13.67 -11.28
C THR A 276 4.42 14.55 -12.29
N HIS A 277 3.33 14.04 -12.87
CA HIS A 277 2.54 14.80 -13.85
C HIS A 277 1.83 16.00 -13.20
N LEU A 278 1.38 15.87 -11.97
CA LEU A 278 0.79 16.99 -11.24
C LEU A 278 1.82 18.12 -11.01
N LEU A 279 3.05 17.75 -10.62
CA LEU A 279 4.15 18.73 -10.53
C LEU A 279 4.53 19.34 -11.89
N GLN A 280 4.56 18.54 -12.95
CA GLN A 280 4.81 19.01 -14.32
C GLN A 280 3.75 19.99 -14.81
N SER A 281 2.52 19.84 -14.33
CA SER A 281 1.41 20.75 -14.60
C SER A 281 1.43 22.02 -13.73
N GLY A 282 2.48 22.24 -12.92
CA GLY A 282 2.68 23.45 -12.13
C GLY A 282 2.14 23.42 -10.70
N ALA A 283 1.64 22.26 -10.23
CA ALA A 283 1.23 22.16 -8.83
C ALA A 283 2.44 22.28 -7.90
N ASP A 284 2.26 22.96 -6.78
CA ASP A 284 3.32 23.05 -5.78
C ASP A 284 3.52 21.73 -5.03
N ILE A 285 4.72 21.53 -4.48
CA ILE A 285 5.11 20.26 -3.85
C ILE A 285 4.31 19.94 -2.58
N ARG A 286 3.79 20.95 -1.87
CA ARG A 286 2.97 20.75 -0.66
C ARG A 286 1.58 20.25 -1.05
N THR A 287 0.98 20.82 -2.08
CA THR A 287 -0.28 20.33 -2.66
C THR A 287 -0.14 18.87 -3.07
N VAL A 288 0.95 18.49 -3.74
CA VAL A 288 1.23 17.09 -4.11
C VAL A 288 1.45 16.21 -2.87
N GLN A 289 2.15 16.72 -1.85
CA GLN A 289 2.35 16.03 -0.58
C GLN A 289 1.00 15.71 0.10
N ASP A 290 0.10 16.68 0.16
CA ASP A 290 -1.22 16.54 0.78
C ASP A 290 -2.10 15.57 0.00
N GLN A 291 -2.15 15.68 -1.32
CA GLN A 291 -2.86 14.74 -2.21
C GLN A 291 -2.37 13.30 -2.00
N LEU A 292 -1.08 13.11 -1.90
CA LEU A 292 -0.50 11.78 -1.67
C LEU A 292 -0.62 11.33 -0.20
N GLY A 293 -0.79 12.25 0.75
CA GLY A 293 -0.77 11.94 2.18
C GLY A 293 0.60 11.40 2.62
N HIS A 294 1.67 12.10 2.24
CA HIS A 294 3.02 11.82 2.72
C HIS A 294 3.27 12.56 4.03
N ALA A 295 3.66 11.82 5.06
CA ALA A 295 3.98 12.39 6.37
C ALA A 295 5.26 13.24 6.35
N ASP A 296 6.19 12.91 5.44
CA ASP A 296 7.49 13.54 5.30
C ASP A 296 7.63 14.09 3.86
N LEU A 297 7.99 15.36 3.75
CA LEU A 297 8.21 16.04 2.47
C LEU A 297 9.29 15.35 1.64
N ARG A 298 10.32 14.78 2.28
CA ARG A 298 11.38 14.02 1.60
C ARG A 298 10.84 12.91 0.73
N THR A 299 9.71 12.29 1.12
CA THR A 299 9.03 11.28 0.29
C THR A 299 8.44 11.86 -0.99
N THR A 300 8.11 13.14 -1.02
CA THR A 300 7.59 13.83 -2.20
C THR A 300 8.73 14.43 -3.04
N GLN A 301 9.82 14.84 -2.41
CA GLN A 301 11.00 15.37 -3.09
C GLN A 301 11.64 14.40 -4.09
N ILE A 302 11.43 13.09 -3.93
CA ILE A 302 11.92 12.10 -4.91
C ILE A 302 11.36 12.33 -6.33
N TYR A 303 10.21 13.00 -6.45
CA TYR A 303 9.61 13.32 -7.75
C TYR A 303 10.23 14.55 -8.41
N THR A 304 10.87 15.45 -7.64
CA THR A 304 11.50 16.64 -8.20
C THR A 304 12.69 16.31 -9.09
N HIS A 305 13.41 15.22 -8.83
CA HIS A 305 14.48 14.75 -9.69
C HIS A 305 14.00 14.29 -11.08
N ILE A 306 12.72 13.94 -11.22
CA ILE A 306 12.13 13.46 -12.47
C ILE A 306 11.58 14.63 -13.30
N LEU A 307 11.27 15.77 -12.65
CA LEU A 307 10.80 16.99 -13.31
C LEU A 307 11.86 17.66 -14.18
N GLN A 308 13.11 17.40 -13.88
CA GLN A 308 14.23 18.04 -14.51
C GLN A 308 14.52 17.34 -15.84
N ARG A 309 13.99 17.89 -16.95
CA ARG A 309 14.41 17.49 -18.30
C ARG A 309 15.90 17.79 -18.44
N GLY A 310 16.71 16.73 -18.65
CA GLY A 310 18.17 16.84 -18.70
C GLY A 310 18.76 17.25 -17.35
N GLY A 311 19.52 16.41 -16.66
CA GLY A 311 20.05 16.57 -15.29
C GLY A 311 19.98 17.97 -14.71
N ASN A 312 19.15 18.18 -13.68
CA ASN A 312 18.93 19.44 -12.97
C ASN A 312 18.30 20.58 -13.78
N SER A 313 17.46 20.33 -14.77
CA SER A 313 16.85 21.35 -15.66
C SER A 313 17.87 22.13 -16.48
N VAL A 314 19.08 21.61 -16.65
CA VAL A 314 20.12 22.28 -17.40
C VAL A 314 19.94 21.99 -18.90
N VAL A 315 19.86 23.05 -19.69
CA VAL A 315 19.93 22.92 -21.16
C VAL A 315 21.36 22.52 -21.53
N SER A 316 21.49 21.40 -22.26
CA SER A 316 22.83 20.97 -22.69
C SER A 316 23.54 22.09 -23.47
N PRO A 317 24.81 22.36 -23.18
CA PRO A 317 25.60 23.29 -23.98
C PRO A 317 25.58 22.95 -25.49
N LEU A 318 25.46 21.66 -25.82
CA LEU A 318 25.34 21.19 -27.22
C LEU A 318 24.09 21.75 -27.89
N SER A 319 22.96 21.85 -27.18
CA SER A 319 21.72 22.42 -27.74
C SER A 319 21.86 23.90 -28.12
N ARG A 320 22.83 24.63 -27.53
CA ARG A 320 23.16 26.02 -27.90
C ARG A 320 24.06 26.12 -29.11
N LEU A 321 24.73 25.04 -29.49
CA LEU A 321 25.53 25.01 -30.72
C LEU A 321 24.72 24.66 -31.95
N CYS A 322 23.52 24.07 -31.77
CA CYS A 322 22.60 23.65 -32.83
C CYS A 322 21.43 24.62 -33.04
N SER A 323 21.38 25.71 -32.26
CA SER A 323 20.45 26.81 -32.44
C SER A 323 21.11 27.99 -33.14
#